data_8fa740537d65b5d87f69646a52e5cdeb
#
_entry.id   8fa740537d65b5d87f69646a52e5cdeb
#
_cell.length_a   1.000
_cell.length_b   1.000
_cell.length_c   1.000
_cell.angle_alpha   90.00
_cell.angle_beta   90.00
_cell.angle_gamma   90.00
#
_symmetry.space_group_name_H-M   'P 1'
#
loop_
_entity.id
_entity.type
_entity.pdbx_description
1 polymer ?
#
loop_
_entity_poly.entity_id
_entity_poly.type
_entity_poly.pdbx_seq_one_letter_code
_entity_poly.pdbx_strand_id
1 'polypeptide(L)'
;MSYDFDKTHELILKSAMKNFTSVGFRNASIRNICKDAGVTNGAFYAHFKSKDELFAALVSDKLQVFNETYQDLSKMNIRSAKDVMRVFEASYGSIETLIRYIYSEKEVFRLILESSDGSSYADFVDDLIDEECENTMKFLEGSRRFIKYPENISYRFIRIGAAMVINFAFDAFLNGVSEEDNIRETKLASDFCIAGYRQIFGV
;
A
#
# COMPACT_ATOMS: atom_id res chain seq x y z
N MET A 1 6.45 -34.17 15.34
CA MET A 1 5.32 -33.23 15.45
C MET A 1 5.50 -31.94 14.64
N SER A 2 6.72 -31.38 14.51
CA SER A 2 6.97 -30.13 13.76
C SER A 2 6.62 -30.24 12.26
N TYR A 3 7.09 -31.27 11.56
CA TYR A 3 6.95 -31.42 10.12
C TYR A 3 5.47 -31.52 9.62
N ASP A 4 4.61 -32.12 10.42
CA ASP A 4 3.17 -32.27 10.08
C ASP A 4 2.40 -30.96 10.36
N PHE A 5 2.81 -30.21 11.35
CA PHE A 5 2.26 -28.89 11.67
C PHE A 5 2.60 -27.87 10.57
N ASP A 6 3.87 -27.73 10.20
CA ASP A 6 4.32 -26.79 9.17
C ASP A 6 3.66 -27.08 7.81
N LYS A 7 3.59 -28.36 7.44
CA LYS A 7 2.90 -28.78 6.22
C LYS A 7 1.40 -28.44 6.21
N THR A 8 0.75 -28.65 7.35
CA THR A 8 -0.68 -28.28 7.51
C THR A 8 -0.87 -26.78 7.39
N HIS A 9 0.00 -25.99 7.99
CA HIS A 9 -0.02 -24.53 7.90
C HIS A 9 0.07 -24.06 6.44
N GLU A 10 1.05 -24.57 5.68
CA GLU A 10 1.21 -24.24 4.25
C GLU A 10 0.00 -24.65 3.40
N LEU A 11 -0.60 -25.81 3.66
CA LEU A 11 -1.80 -26.26 2.96
C LEU A 11 -2.99 -25.31 3.20
N ILE A 12 -3.17 -24.82 4.44
CA ILE A 12 -4.20 -23.86 4.78
C ILE A 12 -3.95 -22.54 4.06
N LEU A 13 -2.72 -21.99 4.09
CA LEU A 13 -2.37 -20.75 3.40
C LEU A 13 -2.62 -20.84 1.89
N LYS A 14 -2.19 -21.92 1.26
CA LYS A 14 -2.39 -22.14 -0.18
C LYS A 14 -3.88 -22.22 -0.54
N SER A 15 -4.68 -22.94 0.25
CA SER A 15 -6.11 -23.02 0.05
C SER A 15 -6.79 -21.68 0.30
N ALA A 16 -6.35 -20.92 1.31
CA ALA A 16 -6.87 -19.60 1.63
C ALA A 16 -6.63 -18.61 0.48
N MET A 17 -5.40 -18.54 -0.04
CA MET A 17 -5.09 -17.69 -1.20
C MET A 17 -6.06 -17.96 -2.35
N LYS A 18 -6.23 -19.23 -2.74
CA LYS A 18 -7.16 -19.63 -3.81
C LYS A 18 -8.61 -19.23 -3.50
N ASN A 19 -9.10 -19.48 -2.29
CA ASN A 19 -10.48 -19.18 -1.91
C ASN A 19 -10.72 -17.66 -1.89
N PHE A 20 -9.84 -16.88 -1.25
CA PHE A 20 -9.99 -15.43 -1.18
C PHE A 20 -9.93 -14.79 -2.57
N THR A 21 -9.01 -15.20 -3.42
CA THR A 21 -8.91 -14.68 -4.80
C THR A 21 -10.15 -15.01 -5.63
N SER A 22 -10.79 -16.18 -5.40
CA SER A 22 -11.91 -16.62 -6.25
C SER A 22 -13.26 -16.03 -5.85
N VAL A 23 -13.52 -15.80 -4.55
CA VAL A 23 -14.85 -15.34 -4.05
C VAL A 23 -14.79 -14.12 -3.14
N GLY A 24 -13.62 -13.58 -2.90
CA GLY A 24 -13.37 -12.48 -1.95
C GLY A 24 -13.37 -12.92 -0.49
N PHE A 25 -12.76 -12.10 0.38
CA PHE A 25 -12.71 -12.38 1.82
C PHE A 25 -14.11 -12.55 2.41
N ARG A 26 -15.07 -11.66 2.09
CA ARG A 26 -16.42 -11.66 2.66
C ARG A 26 -17.14 -12.99 2.46
N ASN A 27 -17.05 -13.56 1.25
CA ASN A 27 -17.76 -14.78 0.86
C ASN A 27 -16.99 -16.08 1.13
N ALA A 28 -15.67 -15.99 1.35
CA ALA A 28 -14.86 -17.15 1.71
C ALA A 28 -15.21 -17.68 3.09
N SER A 29 -15.29 -19.01 3.22
CA SER A 29 -15.60 -19.67 4.49
C SER A 29 -14.46 -20.57 4.96
N ILE A 30 -14.16 -20.57 6.26
CA ILE A 30 -13.18 -21.45 6.89
C ILE A 30 -13.46 -22.91 6.52
N ARG A 31 -14.74 -23.31 6.48
CA ARG A 31 -15.14 -24.67 6.12
C ARG A 31 -14.71 -25.06 4.70
N ASN A 32 -14.86 -24.16 3.73
CA ASN A 32 -14.44 -24.41 2.34
C ASN A 32 -12.92 -24.45 2.25
N ILE A 33 -12.23 -23.53 2.92
CA ILE A 33 -10.76 -23.48 2.98
C ILE A 33 -10.22 -24.80 3.56
N CYS A 34 -10.77 -25.27 4.70
CA CYS A 34 -10.37 -26.54 5.30
C CYS A 34 -10.62 -27.74 4.36
N LYS A 35 -11.78 -27.76 3.71
CA LYS A 35 -12.14 -28.83 2.77
C LYS A 35 -11.13 -28.88 1.61
N ASP A 36 -10.81 -27.74 1.01
CA ASP A 36 -9.87 -27.65 -0.11
C ASP A 36 -8.42 -27.95 0.32
N ALA A 37 -8.04 -27.60 1.55
CA ALA A 37 -6.76 -27.94 2.14
C ALA A 37 -6.64 -29.41 2.57
N GLY A 38 -7.76 -30.16 2.63
CA GLY A 38 -7.79 -31.53 3.13
C GLY A 38 -7.57 -31.63 4.66
N VAL A 39 -7.92 -30.59 5.41
CA VAL A 39 -7.76 -30.52 6.87
C VAL A 39 -9.09 -30.39 7.61
N THR A 40 -9.10 -30.66 8.91
CA THR A 40 -10.29 -30.44 9.76
C THR A 40 -10.38 -28.99 10.24
N ASN A 41 -11.61 -28.54 10.61
CA ASN A 41 -11.76 -27.25 11.27
C ASN A 41 -10.94 -27.17 12.57
N GLY A 42 -10.83 -28.27 13.32
CA GLY A 42 -9.98 -28.31 14.53
C GLY A 42 -8.50 -28.07 14.23
N ALA A 43 -8.00 -28.65 13.13
CA ALA A 43 -6.65 -28.37 12.66
C ALA A 43 -6.46 -26.90 12.27
N PHE A 44 -7.43 -26.28 11.58
CA PHE A 44 -7.43 -24.86 11.28
C PHE A 44 -7.25 -24.01 12.54
N TYR A 45 -8.07 -24.22 13.57
CA TYR A 45 -8.03 -23.42 14.80
C TYR A 45 -6.77 -23.67 15.66
N ALA A 46 -5.97 -24.69 15.36
CA ALA A 46 -4.63 -24.84 15.93
C ALA A 46 -3.60 -23.90 15.28
N HIS A 47 -3.85 -23.37 14.08
CA HIS A 47 -2.96 -22.49 13.32
C HIS A 47 -3.42 -21.03 13.30
N PHE A 48 -4.73 -20.78 13.20
CA PHE A 48 -5.32 -19.44 13.02
C PHE A 48 -6.57 -19.29 13.88
N LYS A 49 -6.68 -18.18 14.60
CA LYS A 49 -7.84 -17.91 15.48
C LYS A 49 -9.08 -17.45 14.70
N SER A 50 -8.87 -16.87 13.51
CA SER A 50 -9.93 -16.30 12.70
C SER A 50 -9.60 -16.34 11.21
N LYS A 51 -10.60 -16.05 10.37
CA LYS A 51 -10.42 -15.85 8.94
C LYS A 51 -9.56 -14.61 8.65
N ASP A 52 -9.65 -13.57 9.48
CA ASP A 52 -8.89 -12.35 9.35
C ASP A 52 -7.40 -12.57 9.68
N GLU A 53 -7.09 -13.35 10.74
CA GLU A 53 -5.71 -13.75 11.04
C GLU A 53 -5.09 -14.57 9.90
N LEU A 54 -5.88 -15.45 9.27
CA LEU A 54 -5.44 -16.19 8.09
C LEU A 54 -5.18 -15.26 6.89
N PHE A 55 -6.02 -14.24 6.68
CA PHE A 55 -5.81 -13.24 5.63
C PHE A 55 -4.55 -12.43 5.92
N ALA A 56 -4.39 -11.96 7.16
CA ALA A 56 -3.21 -11.25 7.62
C ALA A 56 -1.92 -12.04 7.36
N ALA A 57 -1.92 -13.35 7.63
CA ALA A 57 -0.76 -14.22 7.39
C ALA A 57 -0.36 -14.32 5.91
N LEU A 58 -1.28 -14.04 4.97
CA LEU A 58 -0.98 -14.01 3.54
C LEU A 58 -0.34 -12.69 3.09
N VAL A 59 -0.60 -11.59 3.80
CA VAL A 59 -0.28 -10.25 3.30
C VAL A 59 0.72 -9.47 4.17
N SER A 60 0.79 -9.72 5.48
CA SER A 60 1.51 -8.87 6.44
C SER A 60 2.99 -8.72 6.12
N ASP A 61 3.71 -9.82 5.83
CA ASP A 61 5.15 -9.77 5.56
C ASP A 61 5.44 -8.93 4.32
N LYS A 62 4.58 -9.02 3.30
CA LYS A 62 4.74 -8.26 2.05
C LYS A 62 4.39 -6.79 2.23
N LEU A 63 3.38 -6.50 3.03
CA LEU A 63 3.04 -5.12 3.39
C LEU A 63 4.11 -4.48 4.27
N GLN A 64 4.74 -5.25 5.17
CA GLN A 64 5.86 -4.74 5.96
C GLN A 64 7.01 -4.31 5.03
N VAL A 65 7.42 -5.15 4.08
CA VAL A 65 8.48 -4.81 3.11
C VAL A 65 8.08 -3.61 2.24
N PHE A 66 6.80 -3.54 1.82
CA PHE A 66 6.27 -2.39 1.08
C PHE A 66 6.42 -1.09 1.87
N ASN A 67 6.03 -1.09 3.14
CA ASN A 67 6.14 0.07 4.02
C ASN A 67 7.60 0.45 4.32
N GLU A 68 8.50 -0.54 4.49
CA GLU A 68 9.93 -0.30 4.70
C GLU A 68 10.63 0.27 3.46
N THR A 69 10.07 0.03 2.27
CA THR A 69 10.58 0.59 1.00
C THR A 69 10.29 2.10 0.90
N TYR A 70 9.35 2.59 1.67
CA TYR A 70 9.04 4.02 1.79
C TYR A 70 10.19 4.73 2.52
N GLN A 71 10.89 5.65 1.85
CA GLN A 71 12.02 6.37 2.46
C GLN A 71 11.51 7.37 3.50
N ASP A 72 12.01 7.26 4.74
CA ASP A 72 11.82 8.28 5.78
C ASP A 72 12.65 9.54 5.44
N LEU A 73 12.01 10.50 4.77
CA LEU A 73 12.61 11.78 4.39
C LEU A 73 12.52 12.84 5.49
N SER A 74 11.88 12.54 6.62
CA SER A 74 11.74 13.46 7.77
C SER A 74 13.08 13.93 8.37
N LYS A 75 14.17 13.18 8.09
CA LYS A 75 15.54 13.48 8.58
C LYS A 75 16.28 14.49 7.71
N MET A 76 15.73 14.95 6.59
CA MET A 76 16.40 15.93 5.75
C MET A 76 16.42 17.30 6.43
N ASN A 77 17.58 17.96 6.40
CA ASN A 77 17.74 19.28 7.00
C ASN A 77 17.19 20.38 6.09
N ILE A 78 16.05 20.96 6.46
CA ILE A 78 15.34 21.98 5.68
C ILE A 78 15.83 23.38 6.08
N ARG A 79 16.41 24.09 5.12
CA ARG A 79 16.94 25.47 5.28
C ARG A 79 16.32 26.46 4.30
N SER A 80 15.61 25.99 3.29
CA SER A 80 15.04 26.82 2.22
C SER A 80 13.81 26.15 1.60
N ALA A 81 13.00 26.93 0.86
CA ALA A 81 11.91 26.40 0.06
C ALA A 81 12.37 25.38 -1.00
N LYS A 82 13.60 25.52 -1.50
CA LYS A 82 14.20 24.52 -2.41
C LYS A 82 14.42 23.17 -1.71
N ASP A 83 14.78 23.18 -0.43
CA ASP A 83 14.94 21.92 0.32
C ASP A 83 13.58 21.26 0.56
N VAL A 84 12.52 22.03 0.80
CA VAL A 84 11.15 21.51 0.85
C VAL A 84 10.81 20.77 -0.44
N MET A 85 11.06 21.39 -1.61
CA MET A 85 10.79 20.75 -2.90
C MET A 85 11.64 19.51 -3.13
N ARG A 86 12.91 19.49 -2.70
CA ARG A 86 13.75 18.28 -2.82
C ARG A 86 13.17 17.09 -2.04
N VAL A 87 12.53 17.34 -0.89
CA VAL A 87 11.86 16.27 -0.14
C VAL A 87 10.68 15.72 -0.95
N PHE A 88 9.84 16.60 -1.51
CA PHE A 88 8.74 16.17 -2.39
C PHE A 88 9.25 15.39 -3.61
N GLU A 89 10.28 15.90 -4.29
CA GLU A 89 10.88 15.22 -5.44
C GLU A 89 11.45 13.83 -5.07
N ALA A 90 12.06 13.71 -3.89
CA ALA A 90 12.60 12.45 -3.41
C ALA A 90 11.49 11.46 -3.01
N SER A 91 10.39 11.92 -2.37
CA SER A 91 9.22 11.09 -2.07
C SER A 91 8.64 10.48 -3.35
N TYR A 92 8.41 11.30 -4.36
CA TYR A 92 7.92 10.82 -5.65
C TYR A 92 8.95 9.95 -6.40
N GLY A 93 10.25 10.14 -6.15
CA GLY A 93 11.31 9.30 -6.72
C GLY A 93 11.27 7.84 -6.24
N SER A 94 10.71 7.57 -5.06
CA SER A 94 10.55 6.22 -4.53
C SER A 94 9.43 5.41 -5.18
N ILE A 95 8.51 6.06 -5.90
CA ILE A 95 7.33 5.43 -6.52
C ILE A 95 7.73 4.32 -7.50
N GLU A 96 8.80 4.49 -8.27
CA GLU A 96 9.28 3.44 -9.17
C GLU A 96 9.60 2.15 -8.41
N THR A 97 10.31 2.26 -7.29
CA THR A 97 10.67 1.10 -6.45
C THR A 97 9.43 0.42 -5.88
N LEU A 98 8.44 1.20 -5.43
CA LEU A 98 7.16 0.68 -4.93
C LEU A 98 6.37 -0.04 -6.03
N ILE A 99 6.27 0.53 -7.23
CA ILE A 99 5.59 -0.11 -8.36
C ILE A 99 6.29 -1.43 -8.71
N ARG A 100 7.63 -1.45 -8.82
CA ARG A 100 8.38 -2.70 -9.07
C ARG A 100 8.09 -3.75 -8.01
N TYR A 101 8.01 -3.35 -6.75
CA TYR A 101 7.67 -4.27 -5.67
C TYR A 101 6.24 -4.80 -5.79
N ILE A 102 5.25 -3.96 -6.10
CA ILE A 102 3.87 -4.37 -6.35
C ILE A 102 3.81 -5.43 -7.47
N TYR A 103 4.55 -5.19 -8.56
CA TYR A 103 4.61 -6.12 -9.69
C TYR A 103 5.38 -7.40 -9.37
N SER A 104 6.33 -7.40 -8.45
CA SER A 104 7.02 -8.63 -7.99
C SER A 104 6.13 -9.49 -7.09
N GLU A 105 5.17 -8.90 -6.36
CA GLU A 105 4.27 -9.56 -5.41
C GLU A 105 2.80 -9.53 -5.89
N LYS A 106 2.58 -9.73 -7.20
CA LYS A 106 1.28 -9.54 -7.89
C LYS A 106 0.10 -10.24 -7.20
N GLU A 107 0.29 -11.47 -6.75
CA GLU A 107 -0.79 -12.25 -6.14
C GLU A 107 -1.27 -11.60 -4.84
N VAL A 108 -0.34 -11.12 -4.03
CA VAL A 108 -0.65 -10.49 -2.74
C VAL A 108 -1.32 -9.13 -2.95
N PHE A 109 -0.79 -8.30 -3.85
CA PHE A 109 -1.39 -6.98 -4.09
C PHE A 109 -2.77 -7.10 -4.77
N ARG A 110 -2.98 -8.06 -5.68
CA ARG A 110 -4.33 -8.35 -6.19
C ARG A 110 -5.27 -8.84 -5.09
N LEU A 111 -4.79 -9.69 -4.20
CA LEU A 111 -5.59 -10.15 -3.05
C LEU A 111 -6.07 -8.98 -2.18
N ILE A 112 -5.17 -8.05 -1.85
CA ILE A 112 -5.51 -6.88 -1.03
C ILE A 112 -6.47 -5.94 -1.78
N LEU A 113 -6.17 -5.62 -3.03
CA LEU A 113 -6.90 -4.59 -3.77
C LEU A 113 -8.27 -5.06 -4.30
N GLU A 114 -8.42 -6.36 -4.61
CA GLU A 114 -9.66 -6.90 -5.23
C GLU A 114 -10.48 -7.76 -4.28
N SER A 115 -9.90 -8.29 -3.19
CA SER A 115 -10.51 -9.38 -2.42
C SER A 115 -10.57 -9.16 -0.90
N SER A 116 -10.14 -8.00 -0.39
CA SER A 116 -10.05 -7.72 1.05
C SER A 116 -11.36 -7.27 1.71
N ASP A 117 -12.41 -6.98 0.92
CA ASP A 117 -13.67 -6.44 1.45
C ASP A 117 -14.22 -7.25 2.64
N GLY A 118 -14.38 -6.56 3.78
CA GLY A 118 -14.82 -7.13 5.04
C GLY A 118 -13.70 -7.73 5.91
N SER A 119 -12.43 -7.63 5.51
CA SER A 119 -11.26 -7.91 6.36
C SER A 119 -10.75 -6.64 7.03
N SER A 120 -9.75 -6.77 7.91
CA SER A 120 -9.00 -5.64 8.48
C SER A 120 -8.15 -4.86 7.45
N TYR A 121 -8.09 -5.32 6.21
CA TYR A 121 -7.35 -4.70 5.09
C TYR A 121 -8.28 -4.06 4.04
N ALA A 122 -9.60 -3.99 4.31
CA ALA A 122 -10.59 -3.49 3.35
C ALA A 122 -10.29 -2.05 2.89
N ASP A 123 -9.77 -1.23 3.78
CA ASP A 123 -9.51 0.20 3.55
C ASP A 123 -8.04 0.49 3.24
N PHE A 124 -7.24 -0.54 2.87
CA PHE A 124 -5.79 -0.44 2.68
C PHE A 124 -5.33 0.76 1.84
N VAL A 125 -6.01 1.06 0.74
CA VAL A 125 -5.63 2.18 -0.15
C VAL A 125 -5.94 3.53 0.51
N ASP A 126 -7.09 3.66 1.16
CA ASP A 126 -7.46 4.88 1.88
C ASP A 126 -6.53 5.11 3.09
N ASP A 127 -6.21 4.06 3.85
CA ASP A 127 -5.26 4.12 4.96
C ASP A 127 -3.87 4.56 4.49
N LEU A 128 -3.39 4.03 3.36
CA LEU A 128 -2.11 4.42 2.75
C LEU A 128 -2.12 5.90 2.33
N ILE A 129 -3.20 6.37 1.71
CA ILE A 129 -3.36 7.78 1.32
C ILE A 129 -3.38 8.67 2.56
N ASP A 130 -4.10 8.30 3.60
CA ASP A 130 -4.23 9.08 4.81
C ASP A 130 -2.92 9.13 5.61
N GLU A 131 -2.17 8.02 5.68
CA GLU A 131 -0.83 7.98 6.27
C GLU A 131 0.15 8.92 5.54
N GLU A 132 0.17 8.86 4.20
CA GLU A 132 0.99 9.77 3.38
C GLU A 132 0.62 11.24 3.62
N CYS A 133 -0.68 11.53 3.70
CA CYS A 133 -1.16 12.89 3.98
C CYS A 133 -0.74 13.38 5.36
N GLU A 134 -0.87 12.54 6.38
CA GLU A 134 -0.44 12.90 7.74
C GLU A 134 1.06 13.18 7.81
N ASN A 135 1.87 12.34 7.18
CA ASN A 135 3.33 12.51 7.14
C ASN A 135 3.70 13.79 6.39
N THR A 136 3.06 14.06 5.25
CA THR A 136 3.25 15.28 4.47
C THR A 136 2.82 16.52 5.27
N MET A 137 1.68 16.51 5.96
CA MET A 137 1.24 17.64 6.77
C MET A 137 2.17 17.93 7.95
N LYS A 138 2.65 16.90 8.65
CA LYS A 138 3.67 17.05 9.72
C LYS A 138 4.95 17.69 9.18
N PHE A 139 5.40 17.25 8.01
CA PHE A 139 6.57 17.80 7.33
C PHE A 139 6.37 19.28 6.95
N LEU A 140 5.22 19.62 6.35
CA LEU A 140 4.89 20.97 5.94
C LEU A 140 4.75 21.93 7.13
N GLU A 141 4.18 21.49 8.25
CA GLU A 141 4.09 22.30 9.47
C GLU A 141 5.49 22.65 10.00
N GLY A 142 6.41 21.69 10.05
CA GLY A 142 7.82 21.92 10.42
C GLY A 142 8.57 22.85 9.45
N SER A 143 8.10 22.93 8.20
CA SER A 143 8.72 23.69 7.11
C SER A 143 7.99 25.00 6.77
N ARG A 144 6.92 25.33 7.49
CA ARG A 144 5.97 26.42 7.22
C ARG A 144 6.64 27.76 6.87
N ARG A 145 7.71 28.13 7.57
CA ARG A 145 8.46 29.38 7.36
C ARG A 145 9.13 29.52 5.99
N PHE A 146 9.27 28.42 5.26
CA PHE A 146 9.90 28.39 3.95
C PHE A 146 8.90 28.34 2.79
N ILE A 147 7.59 28.27 3.09
CA ILE A 147 6.50 28.15 2.11
C ILE A 147 5.85 29.52 1.94
N LYS A 148 5.63 29.93 0.69
CA LYS A 148 5.15 31.28 0.37
C LYS A 148 3.69 31.53 0.83
N TYR A 149 2.83 30.53 0.71
CA TYR A 149 1.40 30.62 1.06
C TYR A 149 0.95 29.41 1.89
N PRO A 150 1.51 29.22 3.11
CA PRO A 150 1.26 28.02 3.89
C PRO A 150 -0.21 27.90 4.36
N GLU A 151 -0.94 29.03 4.45
CA GLU A 151 -2.36 29.08 4.82
C GLU A 151 -3.29 28.47 3.75
N ASN A 152 -2.83 28.36 2.50
CA ASN A 152 -3.58 27.78 1.39
C ASN A 152 -3.46 26.26 1.32
N ILE A 153 -2.58 25.66 2.12
CA ILE A 153 -2.31 24.22 2.12
C ILE A 153 -3.18 23.57 3.19
N SER A 154 -4.23 22.89 2.76
CA SER A 154 -5.09 22.10 3.63
C SER A 154 -4.79 20.61 3.51
N TYR A 155 -5.15 19.83 4.53
CA TYR A 155 -5.13 18.36 4.47
C TYR A 155 -5.85 17.83 3.23
N ARG A 156 -7.05 18.37 2.94
CA ARG A 156 -7.83 17.99 1.76
C ARG A 156 -7.07 18.21 0.46
N PHE A 157 -6.32 19.31 0.35
CA PHE A 157 -5.52 19.61 -0.84
C PHE A 157 -4.39 18.58 -1.02
N ILE A 158 -3.65 18.27 0.04
CA ILE A 158 -2.59 17.26 0.02
C ILE A 158 -3.17 15.89 -0.31
N ARG A 159 -4.31 15.52 0.30
CA ARG A 159 -4.97 14.23 0.06
C ARG A 159 -5.36 14.03 -1.41
N ILE A 160 -5.80 15.08 -2.11
CA ILE A 160 -6.12 15.00 -3.54
C ILE A 160 -4.86 14.64 -4.35
N GLY A 161 -3.72 15.27 -4.07
CA GLY A 161 -2.47 14.99 -4.76
C GLY A 161 -1.94 13.58 -4.49
N ALA A 162 -1.92 13.15 -3.23
CA ALA A 162 -1.52 11.79 -2.85
C ALA A 162 -2.45 10.74 -3.46
N ALA A 163 -3.77 10.93 -3.34
CA ALA A 163 -4.77 10.03 -3.89
C ALA A 163 -4.66 9.90 -5.41
N MET A 164 -4.36 10.99 -6.11
CA MET A 164 -4.20 10.96 -7.57
C MET A 164 -3.07 10.01 -7.98
N VAL A 165 -1.92 10.09 -7.35
CA VAL A 165 -0.74 9.29 -7.71
C VAL A 165 -0.89 7.84 -7.26
N ILE A 166 -1.35 7.61 -6.02
CA ILE A 166 -1.52 6.27 -5.44
C ILE A 166 -2.60 5.50 -6.21
N ASN A 167 -3.79 6.09 -6.40
CA ASN A 167 -4.87 5.43 -7.14
C ASN A 167 -4.49 5.18 -8.61
N PHE A 168 -3.75 6.10 -9.24
CA PHE A 168 -3.27 5.92 -10.61
C PHE A 168 -2.38 4.68 -10.74
N ALA A 169 -1.42 4.51 -9.82
CA ALA A 169 -0.52 3.36 -9.82
C ALA A 169 -1.25 2.03 -9.60
N PHE A 170 -2.20 1.99 -8.66
CA PHE A 170 -2.98 0.78 -8.39
C PHE A 170 -4.00 0.48 -9.50
N ASP A 171 -4.66 1.49 -10.05
CA ASP A 171 -5.59 1.32 -11.19
C ASP A 171 -4.85 0.73 -12.40
N ALA A 172 -3.69 1.28 -12.77
CA ALA A 172 -2.86 0.74 -13.84
C ALA A 172 -2.45 -0.73 -13.59
N PHE A 173 -2.06 -1.07 -12.36
CA PHE A 173 -1.73 -2.45 -11.98
C PHE A 173 -2.93 -3.39 -12.12
N LEU A 174 -4.11 -3.01 -11.63
CA LEU A 174 -5.33 -3.82 -11.68
C LEU A 174 -5.82 -4.02 -13.11
N ASN A 175 -5.68 -3.01 -13.96
CA ASN A 175 -6.09 -3.06 -15.37
C ASN A 175 -5.05 -3.74 -16.28
N GLY A 176 -3.98 -4.31 -15.72
CA GLY A 176 -3.03 -5.12 -16.47
C GLY A 176 -2.07 -4.30 -17.35
N VAL A 177 -1.88 -3.03 -17.04
CA VAL A 177 -0.84 -2.20 -17.65
C VAL A 177 0.53 -2.82 -17.35
N SER A 178 1.50 -2.71 -18.26
CA SER A 178 2.84 -3.24 -18.02
C SER A 178 3.55 -2.48 -16.89
N GLU A 179 4.52 -3.14 -16.21
CA GLU A 179 5.28 -2.51 -15.14
C GLU A 179 5.95 -1.21 -15.63
N GLU A 180 6.61 -1.26 -16.80
CA GLU A 180 7.31 -0.13 -17.40
C GLU A 180 6.36 1.02 -17.77
N ASP A 181 5.19 0.70 -18.31
CA ASP A 181 4.19 1.71 -18.65
C ASP A 181 3.59 2.33 -17.39
N ASN A 182 3.27 1.54 -16.37
CA ASN A 182 2.78 2.04 -15.10
C ASN A 182 3.79 2.99 -14.44
N ILE A 183 5.07 2.61 -14.40
CA ILE A 183 6.15 3.48 -13.89
C ILE A 183 6.20 4.80 -14.66
N ARG A 184 6.21 4.74 -16.00
CA ARG A 184 6.28 5.93 -16.86
C ARG A 184 5.10 6.86 -16.64
N GLU A 185 3.90 6.32 -16.59
CA GLU A 185 2.68 7.10 -16.50
C GLU A 185 2.43 7.63 -15.09
N THR A 186 2.70 6.85 -14.05
CA THR A 186 2.65 7.32 -12.66
C THR A 186 3.69 8.41 -12.39
N LYS A 187 4.87 8.33 -13.05
CA LYS A 187 5.85 9.40 -13.00
C LYS A 187 5.31 10.71 -13.60
N LEU A 188 4.58 10.65 -14.71
CA LEU A 188 3.95 11.86 -15.29
C LEU A 188 2.92 12.47 -14.32
N ALA A 189 2.11 11.65 -13.65
CA ALA A 189 1.17 12.12 -12.63
C ALA A 189 1.92 12.78 -11.45
N SER A 190 3.05 12.22 -11.04
CA SER A 190 3.92 12.77 -10.00
C SER A 190 4.53 14.11 -10.42
N ASP A 191 5.06 14.20 -11.63
CA ASP A 191 5.64 15.44 -12.18
C ASP A 191 4.59 16.57 -12.26
N PHE A 192 3.34 16.22 -12.58
CA PHE A 192 2.21 17.16 -12.56
C PHE A 192 1.97 17.69 -11.12
N CYS A 193 1.94 16.82 -10.12
CA CYS A 193 1.80 17.22 -8.71
C CYS A 193 2.97 18.11 -8.26
N ILE A 194 4.21 17.73 -8.58
CA ILE A 194 5.42 18.49 -8.25
C ILE A 194 5.37 19.89 -8.85
N ALA A 195 4.98 20.02 -10.11
CA ALA A 195 4.85 21.33 -10.76
C ALA A 195 3.82 22.22 -10.05
N GLY A 196 2.67 21.65 -9.64
CA GLY A 196 1.66 22.34 -8.84
C GLY A 196 2.18 22.78 -7.47
N TYR A 197 2.88 21.91 -6.77
CA TYR A 197 3.48 22.23 -5.47
C TYR A 197 4.55 23.32 -5.58
N ARG A 198 5.40 23.30 -6.61
CA ARG A 198 6.38 24.37 -6.85
C ARG A 198 5.70 25.75 -6.94
N GLN A 199 4.62 25.83 -7.70
CA GLN A 199 3.86 27.09 -7.83
C GLN A 199 3.28 27.56 -6.49
N ILE A 200 2.75 26.64 -5.69
CA ILE A 200 2.11 26.95 -4.38
C ILE A 200 3.17 27.30 -3.34
N PHE A 201 4.29 26.61 -3.31
CA PHE A 201 5.38 26.89 -2.37
C PHE A 201 6.21 28.10 -2.77
N GLY A 202 6.09 28.56 -4.02
CA GLY A 202 6.79 29.77 -4.50
C GLY A 202 8.26 29.53 -4.86
N VAL A 203 8.57 28.35 -5.41
CA VAL A 203 9.91 27.92 -5.86
C VAL A 203 9.90 27.44 -7.31
#